data_ec8560e3dcd2b4e472eaa8c5acb2dcd8
#
_entry.id   ec8560e3dcd2b4e472eaa8c5acb2dcd8
#
_cell.length_a   1.000
_cell.length_b   1.000
_cell.length_c   1.000
_cell.angle_alpha   90.00
_cell.angle_beta   90.00
_cell.angle_gamma   90.00
#
_symmetry.space_group_name_H-M   'P 1'
#
loop_
_entity.id
_entity.type
_entity.pdbx_description
1 polymer ?
#
loop_
_entity_poly.entity_id
_entity_poly.type
_entity_poly.pdbx_seq_one_letter_code
_entity_poly.pdbx_strand_id
1 'polypeptide(L)' 'MHNYNITAATEAEKYNILDIIRAVGATLTGVSGYGSGYYIQLNATPLQVSAINMELSKGGKNK' A
#
# COMPACT_ATOMS: atom_id res chain seq x y z
N MET A 1 15.90 5.05 2.04
CA MET A 1 14.51 4.66 2.22
C MET A 1 13.72 5.82 2.76
N HIS A 2 12.49 5.91 2.31
CA HIS A 2 11.63 7.00 2.69
C HIS A 2 10.33 6.47 3.27
N ASN A 3 9.71 7.30 4.10
CA ASN A 3 8.41 6.95 4.65
C ASN A 3 7.32 7.36 3.69
N TYR A 4 6.40 6.44 3.44
CA TYR A 4 5.26 6.71 2.59
C TYR A 4 3.99 6.27 3.29
N ASN A 5 2.88 6.88 2.89
CA ASN A 5 1.58 6.55 3.44
C ASN A 5 0.63 6.23 2.30
N ILE A 6 -0.15 5.19 2.49
CA ILE A 6 -1.16 4.80 1.52
C ILE A 6 -2.46 4.65 2.28
N THR A 7 -3.56 5.15 1.71
CA THR A 7 -4.85 4.99 2.34
C THR A 7 -5.66 3.97 1.57
N ALA A 8 -6.51 3.25 2.30
CA ALA A 8 -7.40 2.26 1.72
C ALA A 8 -8.81 2.54 2.21
N ALA A 9 -9.77 2.46 1.31
CA ALA A 9 -11.15 2.75 1.67
C ALA A 9 -11.84 1.53 2.30
N THR A 10 -11.40 0.33 1.96
CA THR A 10 -12.01 -0.89 2.45
C THR A 10 -10.95 -1.84 2.97
N GLU A 11 -11.42 -2.83 3.72
CA GLU A 11 -10.52 -3.84 4.25
C GLU A 11 -9.90 -4.66 3.13
N ALA A 12 -10.66 -4.93 2.09
CA ALA A 12 -10.13 -5.67 0.95
C ALA A 12 -8.98 -4.91 0.29
N GLU A 13 -9.13 -3.61 0.14
CA GLU A 13 -8.05 -2.79 -0.41
C GLU A 13 -6.85 -2.80 0.51
N LYS A 14 -7.09 -2.75 1.83
CA LYS A 14 -6.00 -2.79 2.78
C LYS A 14 -5.16 -4.05 2.59
N TYR A 15 -5.80 -5.20 2.50
CA TYR A 15 -5.08 -6.45 2.34
C TYR A 15 -4.35 -6.51 1.01
N ASN A 16 -4.98 -5.99 -0.04
CA ASN A 16 -4.34 -5.93 -1.34
C ASN A 16 -3.05 -5.11 -1.29
N ILE A 17 -3.11 -3.96 -0.63
CA ILE A 17 -1.95 -3.09 -0.49
C ILE A 17 -0.84 -3.79 0.32
N LEU A 18 -1.23 -4.47 1.39
CA LEU A 18 -0.25 -5.19 2.21
C LEU A 18 0.45 -6.28 1.40
N ASP A 19 -0.30 -6.99 0.58
CA ASP A 19 0.29 -8.00 -0.27
C ASP A 19 1.27 -7.41 -1.26
N ILE A 20 0.92 -6.26 -1.83
CA ILE A 20 1.80 -5.60 -2.79
C ILE A 20 3.08 -5.13 -2.11
N ILE A 21 2.94 -4.55 -0.92
CA ILE A 21 4.11 -4.09 -0.16
C ILE A 21 5.06 -5.25 0.08
N ARG A 22 4.51 -6.38 0.46
CA ARG A 22 5.32 -7.57 0.71
C ARG A 22 5.98 -8.06 -0.56
N ALA A 23 5.25 -8.05 -1.67
CA ALA A 23 5.76 -8.55 -2.93
C ALA A 23 6.91 -7.70 -3.46
N VAL A 24 6.86 -6.39 -3.26
CA VAL A 24 7.94 -5.53 -3.75
C VAL A 24 9.11 -5.43 -2.77
N GLY A 25 8.96 -6.01 -1.59
CA GLY A 25 10.05 -6.01 -0.62
C GLY A 25 10.15 -4.76 0.23
N ALA A 26 9.14 -3.93 0.23
CA ALA A 26 9.14 -2.75 1.10
C ALA A 26 8.88 -3.15 2.54
N THR A 27 9.17 -2.26 3.46
CA THR A 27 9.01 -2.54 4.89
C THR A 27 7.76 -1.86 5.42
N LEU A 28 6.84 -2.65 5.95
CA LEU A 28 5.64 -2.13 6.56
C LEU A 28 5.98 -1.61 7.94
N THR A 29 5.63 -0.36 8.24
CA THR A 29 5.93 0.23 9.54
C THR A 29 4.70 0.43 10.41
N GLY A 30 3.52 0.43 9.84
CA GLY A 30 2.31 0.56 10.66
C GLY A 30 1.05 0.51 9.83
N VAL A 31 -0.02 0.10 10.47
CA VAL A 31 -1.33 0.08 9.87
C VAL A 31 -2.31 0.56 10.93
N SER A 32 -3.12 1.55 10.57
CA SER A 32 -4.15 2.06 11.47
C SER A 32 -5.48 2.07 10.78
N GLY A 33 -6.54 1.79 11.53
CA GLY A 33 -7.87 1.88 11.00
C GLY A 33 -8.58 3.08 11.61
N TYR A 34 -9.42 3.73 10.84
CA TYR A 34 -10.26 4.78 11.37
C TYR A 34 -11.59 4.74 10.63
N GLY A 35 -12.50 5.56 11.06
CA GLY A 35 -13.88 5.43 10.66
C GLY A 35 -14.16 5.17 9.22
N SER A 36 -13.48 5.85 8.32
CA SER A 36 -13.80 5.71 6.91
C SER A 36 -12.74 4.98 6.12
N GLY A 37 -11.77 4.34 6.76
CA GLY A 37 -10.78 3.63 6.00
C GLY A 37 -9.57 3.22 6.81
N TYR A 38 -8.47 2.97 6.11
CA TYR A 38 -7.25 2.48 6.73
C TYR A 38 -6.06 3.30 6.27
N TYR A 39 -5.09 3.43 7.15
CA TYR A 39 -3.90 4.23 6.88
C TYR A 39 -2.71 3.30 7.01
N ILE A 40 -1.96 3.16 5.94
CA ILE A 40 -0.85 2.21 5.89
C ILE A 40 0.45 2.98 5.75
N GLN A 41 1.38 2.72 6.67
CA GLN A 41 2.68 3.38 6.65
C GLN A 41 3.75 2.38 6.29
N LEU A 42 4.67 2.79 5.45
CA LEU A 42 5.72 1.89 5.01
C LEU A 42 6.99 2.67 4.67
N ASN A 43 8.10 1.95 4.67
CA ASN A 43 9.37 2.48 4.18
C ASN A 43 9.71 1.80 2.89
N ALA A 44 10.11 2.57 1.90
CA ALA A 44 10.42 2.01 0.60
C ALA A 44 11.38 2.91 -0.15
N THR A 45 12.05 2.35 -1.15
CA THR A 45 12.87 3.13 -2.07
C THR A 45 11.97 3.68 -3.16
N PRO A 46 12.44 4.68 -3.91
CA PRO A 46 11.64 5.19 -5.02
C PRO A 46 11.25 4.13 -6.04
N LEU A 47 12.13 3.17 -6.29
CA LEU A 47 11.81 2.08 -7.20
C LEU A 47 10.69 1.21 -6.65
N GLN A 48 10.72 0.93 -5.36
CA GLN A 48 9.66 0.15 -4.74
C GLN A 48 8.34 0.89 -4.77
N VAL A 49 8.35 2.19 -4.53
CA VAL A 49 7.13 2.98 -4.59
C VAL A 49 6.55 2.97 -5.99
N SER A 50 7.40 3.08 -6.99
CA SER A 50 6.95 3.01 -8.37
C SER A 50 6.29 1.67 -8.66
N ALA A 51 6.88 0.58 -8.18
CA ALA A 51 6.31 -0.74 -8.37
C ALA A 51 4.97 -0.88 -7.66
N ILE A 52 4.87 -0.32 -6.45
CA ILE A 52 3.60 -0.36 -5.71
C ILE A 52 2.52 0.39 -6.48
N ASN A 53 2.84 1.56 -6.99
CA ASN A 53 1.89 2.35 -7.75
C ASN A 53 1.42 1.63 -9.00
N MET A 54 2.32 0.96 -9.68
CA MET A 54 1.95 0.18 -10.85
C MET A 54 0.99 -0.94 -10.51
N GLU A 55 1.27 -1.64 -9.42
CA GLU A 55 0.39 -2.74 -9.03
C GLU A 55 -0.98 -2.25 -8.60
N LEU A 56 -1.01 -1.14 -7.86
CA LEU A 56 -2.28 -0.58 -7.45
C LEU A 56 -3.09 -0.11 -8.65
N SER A 57 -2.43 0.46 -9.62
CA SER A 57 -3.10 0.91 -10.82
C SER A 57 -3.72 -0.25 -11.57
N LYS A 58 -3.01 -1.36 -11.69
CA LYS A 58 -3.55 -2.54 -12.34
C LYS A 58 -4.74 -3.09 -11.60
N GLY A 59 -4.60 -3.24 -10.29
CA GLY A 59 -5.66 -3.79 -9.49
C GLY A 59 -6.88 -2.91 -9.46
N GLY A 60 -6.66 -1.62 -9.37
CA GLY A 60 -7.76 -0.69 -9.26
C GLY A 60 -8.56 -0.57 -10.51
N LYS A 61 -7.97 -0.86 -11.66
CA LYS A 61 -8.68 -0.76 -12.86
C LYS A 61 -9.42 -1.93 -13.22
N ASN A 62 -9.18 -2.97 -12.60
CA ASN A 62 -9.74 -4.20 -13.00
C ASN A 62 -11.11 -4.36 -12.55
N LYS A 63 -11.96 -3.80 -13.23
CA LYS A 63 -13.33 -3.91 -12.81
C LYS A 63 -14.16 -4.33 -13.86
#